data_79ef5770d3f2d6d84e3c7918cacce599
#
_entry.id   79ef5770d3f2d6d84e3c7918cacce599
#
_cell.length_a   1.000
_cell.length_b   1.000
_cell.length_c   1.000
_cell.angle_alpha   90.00
_cell.angle_beta   90.00
_cell.angle_gamma   90.00
#
_symmetry.space_group_name_H-M   'P 1'
#
loop_
_entity.id
_entity.type
_entity.pdbx_description
1 polymer ?
#
loop_
_entity_poly.entity_id
_entity_poly.type
_entity_poly.pdbx_seq_one_letter_code
_entity_poly.pdbx_strand_id
1 'polypeptide(L)'
;MINIVLYEPEIPANTGNIMRTCVATNSVLHLIKPLGFSLEDKYIKRSGVNYIDKCVYHVYENIDDFFIKNNGEFYFLTRYGHKPHSDFDYSDTNKNYYFFFGKESTGIPPQILKPNIDRCMRMPMTDNVRALNVSNTVAIMVYEALRQQGYPNLLFDEPHKSKAFIEES
;
A
#
# COMPACT_ATOMS: atom_id res chain seq x y z
N MET A 1 5.87 -6.72 9.92
CA MET A 1 4.55 -6.07 9.63
C MET A 1 4.64 -5.30 8.34
N ILE A 2 3.56 -5.30 7.53
CA ILE A 2 3.47 -4.56 6.28
C ILE A 2 2.76 -3.23 6.53
N ASN A 3 3.39 -2.12 6.11
CA ASN A 3 2.90 -0.76 6.25
C ASN A 3 2.83 -0.09 4.88
N ILE A 4 1.71 0.51 4.56
CA ILE A 4 1.47 1.24 3.32
C ILE A 4 1.52 2.73 3.62
N VAL A 5 2.37 3.47 2.93
CA VAL A 5 2.55 4.91 3.14
C VAL A 5 2.11 5.65 1.88
N LEU A 6 1.08 6.47 2.01
CA LEU A 6 0.60 7.34 0.94
C LEU A 6 1.14 8.76 1.17
N TYR A 7 2.02 9.18 0.28
CA TYR A 7 2.57 10.52 0.28
C TYR A 7 1.61 11.49 -0.42
N GLU A 8 1.00 12.38 0.35
CA GLU A 8 0.08 13.42 -0.11
C GLU A 8 -1.00 12.88 -1.09
N PRO A 9 -1.79 11.86 -0.72
CA PRO A 9 -2.78 11.27 -1.63
C PRO A 9 -3.86 12.28 -2.01
N GLU A 10 -4.27 12.28 -3.29
CA GLU A 10 -5.17 13.29 -3.87
C GLU A 10 -6.57 12.74 -4.15
N ILE A 11 -6.69 11.47 -4.52
CA ILE A 11 -7.94 10.86 -5.00
C ILE A 11 -8.58 10.00 -3.91
N PRO A 12 -9.74 10.41 -3.36
CA PRO A 12 -10.37 9.71 -2.23
C PRO A 12 -10.75 8.26 -2.54
N ALA A 13 -11.20 7.96 -3.76
CA ALA A 13 -11.56 6.60 -4.15
C ALA A 13 -10.36 5.63 -4.09
N ASN A 14 -9.16 6.09 -4.46
CA ASN A 14 -7.94 5.28 -4.35
C ASN A 14 -7.62 4.96 -2.89
N THR A 15 -7.68 5.95 -2.01
CA THR A 15 -7.44 5.76 -0.57
C THR A 15 -8.47 4.81 0.03
N GLY A 16 -9.74 4.92 -0.33
CA GLY A 16 -10.78 4.00 0.13
C GLY A 16 -10.53 2.55 -0.30
N ASN A 17 -10.13 2.32 -1.55
CA ASN A 17 -9.74 1.00 -2.04
C ASN A 17 -8.51 0.45 -1.33
N ILE A 18 -7.53 1.30 -1.03
CA ILE A 18 -6.33 0.93 -0.29
C ILE A 18 -6.67 0.56 1.15
N MET A 19 -7.58 1.27 1.81
CA MET A 19 -8.08 0.90 3.14
C MET A 19 -8.67 -0.52 3.15
N ARG A 20 -9.43 -0.88 2.12
CA ARG A 20 -9.95 -2.25 1.97
C ARG A 20 -8.83 -3.28 1.85
N THR A 21 -7.81 -3.00 1.05
CA THR A 21 -6.63 -3.85 0.93
C THR A 21 -5.92 -4.01 2.28
N CYS A 22 -5.76 -2.92 3.04
CA CYS A 22 -5.15 -2.96 4.37
C CYS A 22 -5.91 -3.87 5.33
N VAL A 23 -7.23 -3.75 5.37
CA VAL A 23 -8.09 -4.62 6.20
C VAL A 23 -7.97 -6.09 5.78
N ALA A 24 -8.00 -6.36 4.46
CA ALA A 24 -7.90 -7.72 3.93
C ALA A 24 -6.55 -8.40 4.21
N THR A 25 -5.51 -7.63 4.45
CA THR A 25 -4.12 -8.11 4.56
C THR A 25 -3.48 -7.86 5.93
N ASN A 26 -4.23 -7.35 6.90
CA ASN A 26 -3.71 -6.93 8.20
C ASN A 26 -2.54 -5.93 8.09
N SER A 27 -2.56 -5.08 7.05
CA SER A 27 -1.57 -4.02 6.85
C SER A 27 -2.01 -2.73 7.52
N VAL A 28 -1.05 -1.90 7.91
CA VAL A 28 -1.30 -0.58 8.50
C VAL A 28 -1.14 0.50 7.42
N LEU A 29 -2.06 1.46 7.40
CA LEU A 29 -2.05 2.59 6.47
C LEU A 29 -1.49 3.83 7.15
N HIS A 30 -0.58 4.52 6.46
CA HIS A 30 0.00 5.79 6.87
C HIS A 30 -0.29 6.85 5.82
N LEU A 31 -0.93 7.94 6.24
CA LEU A 31 -1.32 9.05 5.37
C LEU A 31 -0.49 10.28 5.71
N ILE A 32 0.26 10.80 4.76
CA ILE A 32 1.08 12.00 4.93
C ILE A 32 0.36 13.18 4.29
N LYS A 33 0.06 14.19 5.09
CA LYS A 33 -0.57 15.45 4.65
C LYS A 33 0.37 16.27 3.74
N PRO A 34 -0.20 17.16 2.87
CA PRO A 34 -1.64 17.43 2.74
C PRO A 34 -2.41 16.32 2.03
N LEU A 35 -3.66 16.10 2.43
CA LEU A 35 -4.57 15.19 1.75
C LEU A 35 -5.44 16.01 0.77
N GLY A 36 -5.63 15.51 -0.44
CA GLY A 36 -6.49 16.14 -1.45
C GLY A 36 -8.00 15.96 -1.18
N PHE A 37 -8.37 15.43 -0.01
CA PHE A 37 -9.73 15.09 0.38
C PHE A 37 -9.87 15.11 1.91
N SER A 38 -11.12 15.09 2.39
CA SER A 38 -11.43 14.81 3.80
C SER A 38 -11.61 13.31 4.03
N LEU A 39 -11.15 12.80 5.18
CA LEU A 39 -11.40 11.41 5.59
C LEU A 39 -12.90 11.11 5.79
N GLU A 40 -13.72 12.17 5.95
CA GLU A 40 -15.19 12.09 5.97
C GLU A 40 -15.82 12.03 4.56
N ASP A 41 -14.99 12.06 3.49
CA ASP A 41 -15.46 12.08 2.12
C ASP A 41 -16.30 10.84 1.79
N LYS A 42 -17.43 11.09 1.11
CA LYS A 42 -18.36 10.03 0.70
C LYS A 42 -17.72 8.97 -0.22
N TYR A 43 -16.71 9.34 -1.00
CA TYR A 43 -16.02 8.40 -1.89
C TYR A 43 -15.11 7.45 -1.13
N ILE A 44 -14.47 7.91 -0.05
CA ILE A 44 -13.76 7.04 0.89
C ILE A 44 -14.75 6.07 1.52
N LYS A 45 -15.85 6.59 2.06
CA LYS A 45 -16.90 5.76 2.68
C LYS A 45 -17.48 4.75 1.70
N ARG A 46 -17.72 5.13 0.44
CA ARG A 46 -18.25 4.22 -0.58
C ARG A 46 -17.24 3.14 -1.00
N SER A 47 -15.99 3.50 -1.21
CA SER A 47 -14.93 2.57 -1.65
C SER A 47 -14.50 1.63 -0.53
N GLY A 48 -14.52 2.11 0.71
CA GLY A 48 -14.18 1.37 1.92
C GLY A 48 -15.40 0.88 2.73
N VAL A 49 -16.60 0.86 2.13
CA VAL A 49 -17.85 0.48 2.80
C VAL A 49 -17.68 -0.76 3.65
N ASN A 50 -18.10 -0.67 4.92
CA ASN A 50 -18.02 -1.71 5.95
C ASN A 50 -16.60 -2.06 6.45
N TYR A 51 -15.54 -1.43 5.92
CA TYR A 51 -14.14 -1.78 6.28
C TYR A 51 -13.36 -0.62 6.90
N ILE A 52 -13.77 0.64 6.72
CA ILE A 52 -13.05 1.81 7.24
C ILE A 52 -12.86 1.71 8.76
N ASP A 53 -13.89 1.32 9.49
CA ASP A 53 -13.84 1.17 10.95
C ASP A 53 -12.88 0.06 11.42
N LYS A 54 -12.52 -0.86 10.52
CA LYS A 54 -11.58 -1.94 10.78
C LYS A 54 -10.16 -1.62 10.30
N CYS A 55 -9.98 -0.56 9.53
CA CYS A 55 -8.68 -0.16 9.00
C CYS A 55 -7.87 0.55 10.09
N VAL A 56 -6.70 0.02 10.39
CA VAL A 56 -5.72 0.70 11.23
C VAL A 56 -4.97 1.71 10.37
N TYR A 57 -5.11 3.00 10.68
CA TYR A 57 -4.40 4.04 9.96
C TYR A 57 -3.91 5.17 10.87
N HIS A 58 -2.86 5.85 10.42
CA HIS A 58 -2.25 7.00 11.07
C HIS A 58 -2.11 8.15 10.09
N VAL A 59 -2.24 9.38 10.59
CA VAL A 59 -2.10 10.61 9.79
C VAL A 59 -0.92 11.41 10.33
N TYR A 60 -0.09 11.93 9.42
CA TYR A 60 1.12 12.71 9.73
C TYR A 60 1.05 14.09 9.11
N GLU A 61 1.57 15.09 9.82
CA GLU A 61 1.54 16.48 9.34
C GLU A 61 2.40 16.68 8.09
N ASN A 62 3.51 15.93 7.98
CA ASN A 62 4.42 15.94 6.84
C ASN A 62 5.30 14.69 6.87
N ILE A 63 6.20 14.58 5.89
CA ILE A 63 7.11 13.43 5.76
C ILE A 63 8.12 13.34 6.91
N ASP A 64 8.57 14.46 7.46
CA ASP A 64 9.51 14.47 8.59
C ASP A 64 8.85 13.96 9.87
N ASP A 65 7.60 14.36 10.12
CA ASP A 65 6.78 13.82 11.21
C ASP A 65 6.62 12.29 11.11
N PHE A 66 6.44 11.79 9.90
CA PHE A 66 6.40 10.34 9.65
C PHE A 66 7.73 9.66 10.03
N PHE A 67 8.86 10.16 9.54
CA PHE A 67 10.16 9.53 9.80
C PHE A 67 10.61 9.61 11.26
N ILE A 68 10.20 10.65 11.99
CA ILE A 68 10.46 10.77 13.44
C ILE A 68 9.73 9.67 14.22
N LYS A 69 8.51 9.34 13.80
CA LYS A 69 7.60 8.43 14.54
C LYS A 69 7.73 6.96 14.13
N ASN A 70 8.40 6.67 13.02
CA ASN A 70 8.44 5.31 12.47
C ASN A 70 9.87 4.85 12.17
N ASN A 71 10.13 3.58 12.41
CA ASN A 71 11.41 2.95 12.14
C ASN A 71 11.21 1.58 11.49
N GLY A 72 12.00 1.28 10.48
CA GLY A 72 11.93 0.01 9.75
C GLY A 72 12.63 0.07 8.41
N GLU A 73 12.25 -0.83 7.52
CA GLU A 73 12.77 -0.93 6.15
C GLU A 73 11.86 -0.13 5.21
N PHE A 74 12.37 0.96 4.65
CA PHE A 74 11.62 1.86 3.76
C PHE A 74 11.92 1.56 2.30
N TYR A 75 10.86 1.36 1.50
CA TYR A 75 10.93 1.14 0.05
C TYR A 75 10.01 2.12 -0.67
N PHE A 76 10.44 2.62 -1.81
CA PHE A 76 9.76 3.69 -2.53
C PHE A 76 9.36 3.21 -3.92
N LEU A 77 8.06 3.15 -4.17
CA LEU A 77 7.55 2.79 -5.48
C LEU A 77 7.49 4.03 -6.37
N THR A 78 8.23 3.98 -7.44
CA THR A 78 8.36 5.08 -8.41
C THR A 78 8.59 4.55 -9.81
N ARG A 79 8.13 5.30 -10.82
CA ARG A 79 8.43 4.98 -12.23
C ARG A 79 9.92 5.02 -12.55
N TYR A 80 10.73 5.62 -11.69
CA TYR A 80 12.18 5.80 -11.86
C TYR A 80 13.02 4.78 -11.09
N GLY A 81 12.39 3.80 -10.44
CA GLY A 81 13.10 2.71 -9.79
C GLY A 81 13.87 1.86 -10.80
N HIS A 82 15.05 1.39 -10.39
CA HIS A 82 15.95 0.62 -11.27
C HIS A 82 15.72 -0.89 -11.16
N LYS A 83 15.02 -1.33 -10.13
CA LYS A 83 14.74 -2.74 -9.88
C LYS A 83 13.24 -2.98 -9.81
N PRO A 84 12.77 -4.15 -10.26
CA PRO A 84 11.39 -4.56 -10.02
C PRO A 84 11.07 -4.63 -8.53
N HIS A 85 9.82 -4.38 -8.18
CA HIS A 85 9.32 -4.51 -6.80
C HIS A 85 9.56 -5.91 -6.21
N SER A 86 9.69 -6.93 -7.05
CA SER A 86 9.91 -8.33 -6.68
C SER A 86 11.38 -8.69 -6.42
N ASP A 87 12.33 -7.80 -6.70
CA ASP A 87 13.77 -8.07 -6.55
C ASP A 87 14.32 -7.78 -5.16
N PHE A 88 13.46 -7.40 -4.23
CA PHE A 88 13.83 -7.15 -2.84
C PHE A 88 13.32 -8.27 -1.93
N ASP A 89 14.01 -8.47 -0.81
CA ASP A 89 13.63 -9.47 0.18
C ASP A 89 12.75 -8.86 1.28
N TYR A 90 11.51 -9.31 1.34
CA TYR A 90 10.51 -8.94 2.34
C TYR A 90 10.12 -10.12 3.24
N SER A 91 10.87 -11.22 3.21
CA SER A 91 10.48 -12.48 3.83
C SER A 91 10.55 -12.50 5.36
N ASP A 92 11.35 -11.62 5.97
CA ASP A 92 11.50 -11.57 7.42
C ASP A 92 10.27 -10.96 8.10
N THR A 93 9.44 -11.80 8.70
CA THR A 93 8.20 -11.39 9.39
C THR A 93 8.42 -10.59 10.67
N ASN A 94 9.66 -10.54 11.20
CA ASN A 94 10.00 -9.77 12.40
C ASN A 94 10.29 -8.29 12.09
N LYS A 95 10.43 -7.94 10.82
CA LYS A 95 10.69 -6.56 10.39
C LYS A 95 9.41 -5.79 10.10
N ASN A 96 9.51 -4.46 10.19
CA ASN A 96 8.52 -3.53 9.68
C ASN A 96 8.95 -3.06 8.29
N TYR A 97 8.14 -3.36 7.28
CA TYR A 97 8.33 -2.90 5.91
C TYR A 97 7.36 -1.77 5.62
N TYR A 98 7.87 -0.65 5.12
CA TYR A 98 7.10 0.52 4.73
C TYR A 98 7.23 0.72 3.23
N PHE A 99 6.11 0.60 2.52
CA PHE A 99 6.03 0.79 1.08
C PHE A 99 5.42 2.14 0.78
N PHE A 100 6.20 3.04 0.19
CA PHE A 100 5.79 4.39 -0.15
C PHE A 100 5.24 4.46 -1.56
N PHE A 101 4.10 5.12 -1.68
CA PHE A 101 3.43 5.44 -2.93
C PHE A 101 3.21 6.95 -3.00
N GLY A 102 3.52 7.54 -4.16
CA GLY A 102 3.36 8.96 -4.36
C GLY A 102 1.93 9.37 -4.64
N LYS A 103 1.70 10.67 -4.59
CA LYS A 103 0.45 11.24 -5.06
C LYS A 103 0.27 11.00 -6.55
N GLU A 104 -0.98 10.91 -6.97
CA GLU A 104 -1.37 10.44 -8.30
C GLU A 104 -0.84 11.36 -9.42
N SER A 105 -0.76 12.67 -9.17
CA SER A 105 -0.34 13.64 -10.18
C SER A 105 1.16 13.67 -10.46
N THR A 106 2.00 13.65 -9.42
CA THR A 106 3.45 13.90 -9.54
C THR A 106 4.35 12.83 -8.94
N GLY A 107 3.78 11.88 -8.20
CA GLY A 107 4.55 10.85 -7.50
C GLY A 107 5.30 11.39 -6.27
N ILE A 108 6.29 10.64 -5.83
CA ILE A 108 7.15 11.00 -4.71
C ILE A 108 8.23 11.98 -5.20
N PRO A 109 8.47 13.10 -4.49
CA PRO A 109 9.47 14.08 -4.90
C PRO A 109 10.89 13.52 -4.98
N PRO A 110 11.72 13.99 -5.93
CA PRO A 110 13.12 13.58 -6.06
C PRO A 110 13.95 13.78 -4.79
N GLN A 111 13.64 14.77 -3.98
CA GLN A 111 14.32 15.04 -2.70
C GLN A 111 14.19 13.89 -1.70
N ILE A 112 13.07 13.16 -1.75
CA ILE A 112 12.84 11.97 -0.91
C ILE A 112 13.47 10.73 -1.55
N LEU A 113 13.39 10.60 -2.88
CA LEU A 113 13.88 9.44 -3.61
C LEU A 113 15.41 9.38 -3.70
N LYS A 114 16.07 10.49 -3.94
CA LYS A 114 17.52 10.56 -4.19
C LYS A 114 18.37 9.93 -3.07
N PRO A 115 18.16 10.23 -1.78
CA PRO A 115 18.91 9.57 -0.72
C PRO A 115 18.54 8.09 -0.53
N ASN A 116 17.46 7.63 -1.15
CA ASN A 116 16.92 6.27 -1.02
C ASN A 116 16.94 5.50 -2.36
N ILE A 117 17.80 5.89 -3.30
CA ILE A 117 17.76 5.36 -4.67
C ILE A 117 17.89 3.82 -4.72
N ASP A 118 18.68 3.23 -3.84
CA ASP A 118 18.86 1.77 -3.74
C ASP A 118 17.62 1.02 -3.24
N ARG A 119 16.67 1.75 -2.66
CA ARG A 119 15.38 1.26 -2.16
C ARG A 119 14.20 1.72 -3.04
N CYS A 120 14.50 2.36 -4.17
CA CYS A 120 13.51 2.71 -5.18
C CYS A 120 13.23 1.51 -6.09
N MET A 121 11.96 1.20 -6.26
CA MET A 121 11.51 0.07 -7.06
C MET A 121 10.43 0.48 -8.04
N ARG A 122 10.27 -0.31 -9.09
CA ARG A 122 9.33 -0.08 -10.19
C ARG A 122 8.40 -1.28 -10.36
N MET A 123 7.13 -1.03 -10.68
CA MET A 123 6.29 -2.03 -11.32
C MET A 123 6.69 -2.18 -12.78
N PRO A 124 7.16 -3.36 -13.23
CA PRO A 124 7.40 -3.59 -14.66
C PRO A 124 6.11 -3.42 -15.46
N MET A 125 6.18 -2.71 -16.56
CA MET A 125 5.05 -2.51 -17.49
C MET A 125 5.56 -2.19 -18.89
N THR A 126 4.67 -2.28 -19.86
CA THR A 126 4.97 -1.84 -21.23
C THR A 126 5.10 -0.31 -21.31
N ASP A 127 5.51 0.21 -22.43
CA ASP A 127 5.63 1.65 -22.70
C ASP A 127 4.30 2.30 -23.13
N ASN A 128 3.25 1.50 -23.30
CA ASN A 128 1.93 2.01 -23.70
C ASN A 128 1.21 2.80 -22.59
N VAL A 129 1.64 2.65 -21.35
CA VAL A 129 1.09 3.37 -20.19
C VAL A 129 2.21 3.93 -19.32
N ARG A 130 1.95 5.04 -18.62
CA ARG A 130 2.95 5.66 -17.73
C ARG A 130 2.99 5.07 -16.35
N ALA A 131 1.84 4.66 -15.83
CA ALA A 131 1.69 4.09 -14.49
C ALA A 131 0.40 3.27 -14.42
N LEU A 132 0.36 2.36 -13.45
CA LEU A 132 -0.88 1.73 -13.01
C LEU A 132 -1.62 2.62 -12.02
N ASN A 133 -2.91 2.40 -11.86
CA ASN A 133 -3.67 3.00 -10.76
C ASN A 133 -2.99 2.68 -9.42
N VAL A 134 -2.87 3.66 -8.53
CA VAL A 134 -2.13 3.51 -7.27
C VAL A 134 -2.72 2.44 -6.37
N SER A 135 -4.05 2.31 -6.31
CA SER A 135 -4.67 1.26 -5.47
C SER A 135 -4.38 -0.15 -5.98
N ASN A 136 -4.29 -0.34 -7.29
CA ASN A 136 -3.86 -1.60 -7.89
C ASN A 136 -2.39 -1.88 -7.57
N THR A 137 -1.55 -0.88 -7.69
CA THR A 137 -0.12 -0.97 -7.38
C THR A 137 0.13 -1.36 -5.93
N VAL A 138 -0.62 -0.75 -5.01
CA VAL A 138 -0.58 -1.11 -3.57
C VAL A 138 -0.94 -2.56 -3.37
N ALA A 139 -2.01 -3.05 -3.97
CA ALA A 139 -2.44 -4.44 -3.84
C ALA A 139 -1.36 -5.42 -4.36
N ILE A 140 -0.79 -5.15 -5.53
CA ILE A 140 0.29 -5.97 -6.11
C ILE A 140 1.49 -6.02 -5.15
N MET A 141 1.92 -4.86 -4.62
CA MET A 141 3.07 -4.78 -3.73
C MET A 141 2.85 -5.52 -2.41
N VAL A 142 1.70 -5.33 -1.80
CA VAL A 142 1.35 -5.99 -0.54
C VAL A 142 1.33 -7.50 -0.71
N TYR A 143 0.69 -7.99 -1.77
CA TYR A 143 0.61 -9.44 -2.02
C TYR A 143 1.95 -10.05 -2.44
N GLU A 144 2.85 -9.32 -3.07
CA GLU A 144 4.21 -9.80 -3.28
C GLU A 144 4.95 -9.97 -1.94
N ALA A 145 4.90 -9.00 -1.05
CA ALA A 145 5.51 -9.13 0.27
C ALA A 145 4.88 -10.28 1.09
N LEU A 146 3.56 -10.41 1.06
CA LEU A 146 2.86 -11.52 1.72
C LEU A 146 3.21 -12.89 1.13
N ARG A 147 3.35 -12.98 -0.20
CA ARG A 147 3.80 -14.21 -0.85
C ARG A 147 5.16 -14.66 -0.32
N GLN A 148 6.11 -13.73 -0.21
CA GLN A 148 7.44 -14.02 0.34
C GLN A 148 7.38 -14.45 1.81
N GLN A 149 6.42 -13.94 2.58
CA GLN A 149 6.22 -14.27 4.00
C GLN A 149 5.36 -15.52 4.22
N GLY A 150 4.81 -16.13 3.17
CA GLY A 150 3.94 -17.30 3.31
C GLY A 150 2.53 -16.98 3.81
N TYR A 151 2.03 -15.75 3.59
CA TYR A 151 0.69 -15.28 3.96
C TYR A 151 0.34 -15.45 5.45
N PRO A 152 1.16 -14.95 6.39
CA PRO A 152 0.95 -15.15 7.81
C PRO A 152 -0.39 -14.57 8.27
N ASN A 153 -1.13 -15.35 9.07
CA ASN A 153 -2.42 -14.95 9.64
C ASN A 153 -3.54 -14.65 8.63
N LEU A 154 -3.41 -15.13 7.39
CA LEU A 154 -4.46 -15.04 6.38
C LEU A 154 -5.12 -16.40 6.17
N LEU A 155 -6.40 -16.37 5.80
CA LEU A 155 -7.18 -17.58 5.54
C LEU A 155 -6.98 -18.03 4.09
N PHE A 156 -6.83 -19.34 3.89
CA PHE A 156 -6.77 -19.96 2.56
C PHE A 156 -8.13 -20.50 2.12
N ASP A 157 -9.03 -20.71 3.10
CA ASP A 157 -10.38 -21.24 2.85
C ASP A 157 -11.43 -20.13 2.98
N GLU A 158 -12.54 -20.28 2.26
CA GLU A 158 -13.70 -19.39 2.38
C GLU A 158 -14.35 -19.53 3.76
N PRO A 159 -14.38 -18.45 4.60
CA PRO A 159 -14.86 -18.55 5.98
C PRO A 159 -16.39 -18.50 6.13
N HIS A 160 -17.14 -18.09 5.09
CA HIS A 160 -18.57 -17.78 5.18
C HIS A 160 -19.47 -18.81 4.48
N LYS A 161 -18.89 -19.74 3.71
CA LYS A 161 -19.62 -20.78 2.97
C LYS A 161 -18.93 -22.14 3.14
N SER A 162 -19.65 -23.22 2.79
CA SER A 162 -19.07 -24.56 2.73
C SER A 162 -17.87 -24.59 1.78
N LYS A 163 -16.83 -25.35 2.15
CA LYS A 163 -15.67 -25.63 1.27
C LYS A 163 -16.10 -26.33 -0.02
N ALA A 164 -17.16 -27.12 0.04
CA ALA A 164 -17.73 -27.85 -1.09
C ALA A 164 -18.75 -27.03 -1.91
N PHE A 165 -18.89 -25.71 -1.65
CA PHE A 165 -19.90 -24.87 -2.30
C PHE A 165 -19.88 -24.96 -3.83
N ILE A 166 -18.69 -25.01 -4.44
CA ILE A 166 -18.56 -25.13 -5.91
C ILE A 166 -18.93 -26.55 -6.37
N GLU A 167 -18.57 -27.57 -5.59
CA GLU A 167 -18.83 -28.99 -5.92
C GLU A 167 -20.29 -29.35 -5.71
N GLU A 168 -20.99 -28.66 -4.80
CA GLU A 168 -22.42 -28.86 -4.48
C GLU A 168 -23.35 -27.99 -5.34
N SER A 169 -22.81 -27.07 -6.15
CA SER A 169 -23.56 -26.19 -7.04
C SER A 169 -23.69 -26.78 -8.43
#